data_465347406f9361a6534d20265edda2be
#
_entry.id   465347406f9361a6534d20265edda2be
#
_cell.length_a   1.000
_cell.length_b   1.000
_cell.length_c   1.000
_cell.angle_alpha   90.00
_cell.angle_beta   90.00
_cell.angle_gamma   90.00
#
_symmetry.space_group_name_H-M   'P 1'
#
loop_
_entity.id
_entity.type
_entity.pdbx_description
1 polymer ?
#
loop_
_entity_poly.entity_id
_entity_poly.type
_entity_poly.pdbx_seq_one_letter_code
_entity_poly.pdbx_strand_id
1 'polypeptide(L)'
;MVFDEKVFNQRVGKAVLEHISSLLGPTSVKVINLYLKRYDTDLRLICEDPQKVSDALHIVFEDGAAFLEKKIARAAYEIFNLTPNESDSLRDAIERLRNLAEDLE
;
A
#
# COMPACT_ATOMS: atom_id res chain seq x y z
N MET A 1 -10.32 18.73 15.09
CA MET A 1 -10.72 18.17 13.78
C MET A 1 -11.01 16.69 13.89
N VAL A 2 -11.97 16.23 13.10
CA VAL A 2 -12.31 14.82 13.10
C VAL A 2 -11.48 14.11 12.01
N PHE A 3 -10.94 12.93 12.36
CA PHE A 3 -10.22 12.11 11.40
C PHE A 3 -11.16 11.69 10.26
N ASP A 4 -10.74 11.95 9.01
CA ASP A 4 -11.51 11.59 7.83
C ASP A 4 -10.83 10.41 7.14
N GLU A 5 -11.40 9.22 7.29
CA GLU A 5 -10.86 7.98 6.75
C GLU A 5 -10.78 8.00 5.23
N LYS A 6 -11.78 8.58 4.56
CA LYS A 6 -11.80 8.66 3.11
C LYS A 6 -10.64 9.51 2.59
N VAL A 7 -10.40 10.66 3.21
CA VAL A 7 -9.29 11.54 2.84
C VAL A 7 -7.96 10.84 3.12
N PHE A 8 -7.84 10.17 4.25
CA PHE A 8 -6.65 9.39 4.58
C PHE A 8 -6.37 8.34 3.49
N ASN A 9 -7.38 7.54 3.14
CA ASN A 9 -7.23 6.49 2.16
C ASN A 9 -6.77 7.02 0.80
N GLN A 10 -7.35 8.13 0.36
CA GLN A 10 -7.00 8.71 -0.93
C GLN A 10 -5.60 9.31 -0.94
N ARG A 11 -5.25 10.07 0.08
CA ARG A 11 -3.95 10.74 0.15
C ARG A 11 -2.79 9.77 0.34
N VAL A 12 -2.96 8.85 1.28
CA VAL A 12 -1.91 7.87 1.55
C VAL A 12 -1.78 6.88 0.40
N GLY A 13 -2.90 6.43 -0.16
CA GLY A 13 -2.88 5.55 -1.33
C GLY A 13 -2.14 6.17 -2.50
N LYS A 14 -2.40 7.44 -2.79
CA LYS A 14 -1.71 8.17 -3.86
C LYS A 14 -0.22 8.31 -3.56
N ALA A 15 0.13 8.66 -2.32
CA ALA A 15 1.52 8.83 -1.92
C ALA A 15 2.30 7.52 -1.98
N VAL A 16 1.68 6.41 -1.56
CA VAL A 16 2.30 5.08 -1.67
C VAL A 16 2.55 4.73 -3.13
N LEU A 17 1.56 4.97 -4.00
CA LEU A 17 1.69 4.71 -5.42
C LEU A 17 2.84 5.50 -6.04
N GLU A 18 2.95 6.79 -5.72
CA GLU A 18 4.02 7.65 -6.22
C GLU A 18 5.38 7.17 -5.73
N HIS A 19 5.48 6.80 -4.47
CA HIS A 19 6.74 6.32 -3.89
C HIS A 19 7.17 4.99 -4.51
N ILE A 20 6.24 4.05 -4.68
CA ILE A 20 6.51 2.77 -5.34
C ILE A 20 6.91 3.00 -6.80
N SER A 21 6.28 3.94 -7.49
CA SER A 21 6.65 4.29 -8.86
C SER A 21 8.09 4.79 -8.95
N SER A 22 8.52 5.52 -7.93
CA SER A 22 9.92 6.00 -7.84
C SER A 22 10.90 4.86 -7.64
N LEU A 23 10.51 3.83 -6.85
CA LEU A 23 11.40 2.71 -6.53
C LEU A 23 11.46 1.66 -7.64
N LEU A 24 10.31 1.30 -8.21
CA LEU A 24 10.20 0.21 -9.19
C LEU A 24 10.14 0.69 -10.64
N GLY A 25 9.95 1.98 -10.83
CA GLY A 25 9.73 2.58 -12.14
C GLY A 25 8.26 2.63 -12.52
N PRO A 26 7.82 3.68 -13.24
CA PRO A 26 6.42 3.85 -13.59
C PRO A 26 5.87 2.76 -14.51
N THR A 27 6.69 2.18 -15.36
CA THR A 27 6.28 1.10 -16.25
C THR A 27 5.92 -0.15 -15.45
N SER A 28 6.77 -0.52 -14.48
CA SER A 28 6.53 -1.69 -13.61
C SER A 28 5.23 -1.53 -12.83
N VAL A 29 4.97 -0.34 -12.31
CA VAL A 29 3.75 -0.06 -11.56
C VAL A 29 2.51 -0.16 -12.46
N LYS A 30 2.59 0.33 -13.68
CA LYS A 30 1.49 0.19 -14.65
C LYS A 30 1.16 -1.26 -14.94
N VAL A 31 2.18 -2.10 -15.10
CA VAL A 31 2.01 -3.53 -15.34
C VAL A 31 1.34 -4.20 -14.14
N ILE A 32 1.83 -3.90 -12.93
CA ILE A 32 1.24 -4.45 -11.71
C ILE A 32 -0.24 -4.07 -11.62
N ASN A 33 -0.56 -2.78 -11.78
CA ASN A 33 -1.95 -2.32 -11.72
C ASN A 33 -2.83 -2.94 -12.80
N LEU A 34 -2.29 -3.17 -13.98
CA LEU A 34 -3.04 -3.82 -15.06
C LEU A 34 -3.51 -5.22 -14.63
N TYR A 35 -2.65 -5.99 -13.97
CA TYR A 35 -3.01 -7.31 -13.46
C TYR A 35 -3.97 -7.23 -12.28
N LEU A 36 -3.75 -6.28 -11.35
CA LEU A 36 -4.61 -6.13 -10.18
C LEU A 36 -6.04 -5.74 -10.56
N LYS A 37 -6.22 -4.99 -11.63
CA LYS A 37 -7.55 -4.60 -12.09
C LYS A 37 -8.45 -5.78 -12.43
N ARG A 38 -7.88 -6.91 -12.81
CA ARG A 38 -8.62 -8.14 -13.06
C ARG A 38 -9.29 -8.66 -11.80
N TYR A 39 -8.84 -8.23 -10.64
CA TYR A 39 -9.34 -8.61 -9.32
C TYR A 39 -10.01 -7.43 -8.62
N ASP A 40 -10.45 -6.44 -9.39
CA ASP A 40 -11.18 -5.26 -8.92
C ASP A 40 -10.41 -4.42 -7.89
N THR A 41 -9.09 -4.32 -8.06
CA THR A 41 -8.26 -3.51 -7.18
C THR A 41 -7.07 -2.91 -7.95
N ASP A 42 -6.34 -2.03 -7.30
CA ASP A 42 -5.05 -1.53 -7.78
C ASP A 42 -4.23 -1.01 -6.58
N LEU A 43 -2.98 -0.61 -6.83
CA LEU A 43 -2.08 -0.17 -5.75
C LEU A 43 -2.57 1.11 -5.05
N ARG A 44 -3.33 1.95 -5.73
CA ARG A 44 -3.86 3.17 -5.13
C ARG A 44 -4.91 2.88 -4.06
N LEU A 45 -5.55 1.71 -4.12
CA LEU A 45 -6.59 1.30 -3.17
C LEU A 45 -6.03 0.57 -1.95
N ILE A 46 -4.72 0.61 -1.77
CA ILE A 46 -4.03 -0.11 -0.69
C ILE A 46 -4.56 0.22 0.71
N CYS A 47 -4.97 1.47 0.93
CA CYS A 47 -5.48 1.89 2.24
C CYS A 47 -6.94 1.53 2.44
N GLU A 48 -7.72 1.44 1.36
CA GLU A 48 -9.14 1.09 1.45
C GLU A 48 -9.34 -0.38 1.75
N ASP A 49 -8.57 -1.24 1.08
CA ASP A 49 -8.67 -2.68 1.27
C ASP A 49 -7.30 -3.33 1.04
N PRO A 50 -6.41 -3.24 2.03
CA PRO A 50 -5.07 -3.82 1.90
C PRO A 50 -5.09 -5.34 1.72
N GLN A 51 -6.07 -6.04 2.31
CA GLN A 51 -6.15 -7.48 2.17
C GLN A 51 -6.49 -7.90 0.74
N LYS A 52 -7.37 -7.16 0.08
CA LYS A 52 -7.72 -7.44 -1.33
C LYS A 52 -6.53 -7.25 -2.24
N VAL A 53 -5.74 -6.19 -2.03
CA VAL A 53 -4.52 -5.97 -2.79
C VAL A 53 -3.52 -7.10 -2.53
N SER A 54 -3.33 -7.48 -1.28
CA SER A 54 -2.45 -8.59 -0.91
C SER A 54 -2.85 -9.89 -1.59
N ASP A 55 -4.14 -10.25 -1.51
CA ASP A 55 -4.65 -11.47 -2.12
C ASP A 55 -4.44 -11.47 -3.64
N ALA A 56 -4.72 -10.34 -4.29
CA ALA A 56 -4.52 -10.22 -5.74
C ALA A 56 -3.04 -10.35 -6.12
N LEU A 57 -2.14 -9.76 -5.35
CA LEU A 57 -0.70 -9.89 -5.57
C LEU A 57 -0.26 -11.35 -5.49
N HIS A 58 -0.76 -12.09 -4.49
CA HIS A 58 -0.42 -13.51 -4.34
C HIS A 58 -0.94 -14.37 -5.48
N ILE A 59 -2.14 -14.06 -6.01
CA ILE A 59 -2.69 -14.77 -7.15
C ILE A 59 -1.87 -14.54 -8.40
N VAL A 60 -1.49 -13.28 -8.66
CA VAL A 60 -0.82 -12.88 -9.90
C VAL A 60 0.67 -13.22 -9.88
N PHE A 61 1.36 -12.93 -8.80
CA PHE A 61 2.81 -13.00 -8.72
C PHE A 61 3.35 -14.17 -7.90
N GLU A 62 2.47 -14.94 -7.29
CA GLU A 62 2.82 -16.15 -6.52
C GLU A 62 3.96 -15.89 -5.54
N ASP A 63 5.12 -16.52 -5.74
CA ASP A 63 6.27 -16.37 -4.85
C ASP A 63 6.85 -14.95 -4.83
N GLY A 64 6.66 -14.20 -5.90
CA GLY A 64 7.10 -12.80 -5.98
C GLY A 64 6.25 -11.83 -5.16
N ALA A 65 5.05 -12.24 -4.75
CA ALA A 65 4.14 -11.37 -4.03
C ALA A 65 4.71 -10.91 -2.69
N ALA A 66 5.38 -11.79 -1.96
CA ALA A 66 5.96 -11.44 -0.65
C ALA A 66 6.99 -10.30 -0.79
N PHE A 67 7.81 -10.35 -1.84
CA PHE A 67 8.77 -9.29 -2.12
C PHE A 67 8.07 -7.96 -2.41
N LEU A 68 7.03 -8.00 -3.25
CA LEU A 68 6.27 -6.80 -3.59
C LEU A 68 5.57 -6.20 -2.36
N GLU A 69 4.96 -7.05 -1.53
CA GLU A 69 4.29 -6.59 -0.31
C GLU A 69 5.26 -5.89 0.63
N LYS A 70 6.46 -6.43 0.79
CA LYS A 70 7.49 -5.80 1.62
C LYS A 70 7.88 -4.43 1.09
N LYS A 71 8.02 -4.30 -0.22
CA LYS A 71 8.35 -3.02 -0.85
C LYS A 71 7.23 -2.00 -0.67
N ILE A 72 5.99 -2.42 -0.81
CA ILE A 72 4.83 -1.56 -0.63
C ILE A 72 4.68 -1.12 0.83
N ALA A 73 4.80 -2.05 1.77
CA ALA A 73 4.73 -1.75 3.20
C ALA A 73 5.83 -0.78 3.60
N ARG A 74 7.04 -1.00 3.11
CA ARG A 74 8.18 -0.11 3.37
C ARG A 74 7.91 1.30 2.84
N ALA A 75 7.37 1.41 1.63
CA ALA A 75 7.01 2.70 1.06
C ALA A 75 6.00 3.43 1.94
N ALA A 76 5.00 2.72 2.45
CA ALA A 76 4.00 3.31 3.34
C ALA A 76 4.64 3.87 4.62
N TYR A 77 5.54 3.13 5.25
CA TYR A 77 6.24 3.62 6.43
C TYR A 77 7.12 4.83 6.11
N GLU A 78 7.82 4.80 4.99
CA GLU A 78 8.74 5.88 4.62
C GLU A 78 8.03 7.23 4.38
N ILE A 79 6.80 7.20 3.88
CA ILE A 79 5.97 8.39 3.70
C ILE A 79 5.81 9.16 5.03
N PHE A 80 5.71 8.42 6.13
CA PHE A 80 5.54 8.99 7.47
C PHE A 80 6.86 9.09 8.25
N ASN A 81 7.99 8.88 7.61
CA ASN A 81 9.31 8.87 8.24
C ASN A 81 9.42 7.88 9.40
N LEU A 82 8.76 6.73 9.25
CA LEU A 82 8.79 5.67 10.25
C LEU A 82 9.78 4.60 9.84
N THR A 83 10.36 3.94 10.85
CA THR A 83 11.21 2.78 10.62
C THR A 83 10.34 1.59 10.22
N PRO A 84 10.59 0.97 9.06
CA PRO A 84 9.81 -0.18 8.64
C PRO A 84 9.94 -1.35 9.60
N ASN A 85 8.81 -2.03 9.86
CA ASN A 85 8.80 -3.28 10.58
C ASN A 85 8.64 -4.41 9.56
N GLU A 86 9.71 -5.15 9.31
CA GLU A 86 9.73 -6.16 8.25
C GLU A 86 8.84 -7.37 8.53
N SER A 87 8.40 -7.55 9.77
CA SER A 87 7.48 -8.63 10.11
C SER A 87 6.01 -8.27 9.88
N ASP A 88 5.71 -6.99 9.63
CA ASP A 88 4.34 -6.56 9.41
C ASP A 88 3.85 -7.00 8.03
N SER A 89 2.59 -7.45 7.99
CA SER A 89 1.88 -7.65 6.73
C SER A 89 1.52 -6.27 6.16
N LEU A 90 1.07 -6.26 4.91
CA LEU A 90 0.60 -5.03 4.28
C LEU A 90 -0.57 -4.42 5.06
N ARG A 91 -1.51 -5.27 5.50
CA ARG A 91 -2.63 -4.86 6.32
C ARG A 91 -2.18 -4.23 7.64
N ASP A 92 -1.22 -4.87 8.32
CA ASP A 92 -0.68 -4.36 9.59
C ASP A 92 -0.04 -2.99 9.41
N ALA A 93 0.72 -2.81 8.33
CA ALA A 93 1.35 -1.53 8.03
C ALA A 93 0.32 -0.42 7.86
N ILE A 94 -0.71 -0.67 7.06
CA ILE A 94 -1.75 0.32 6.79
C ILE A 94 -2.56 0.64 8.06
N GLU A 95 -2.90 -0.36 8.86
CA GLU A 95 -3.61 -0.14 10.13
C GLU A 95 -2.79 0.71 11.09
N ARG A 96 -1.49 0.46 11.16
CA ARG A 96 -0.59 1.23 12.02
C ARG A 96 -0.55 2.69 11.60
N LEU A 97 -0.47 2.96 10.29
CA LEU A 97 -0.48 4.34 9.79
C LEU A 97 -1.81 5.03 10.07
N ARG A 98 -2.92 4.30 9.93
CA ARG A 98 -4.25 4.85 10.21
C ARG A 98 -4.40 5.22 11.68
N ASN A 99 -3.98 4.34 12.58
CA ASN A 99 -4.02 4.59 14.02
C ASN A 99 -3.15 5.80 14.39
N LEU A 100 -1.98 5.91 13.80
CA LEU A 100 -1.11 7.05 14.03
C LEU A 100 -1.75 8.36 13.56
N ALA A 101 -2.39 8.35 12.39
CA ALA A 101 -3.08 9.52 11.86
C ALA A 101 -4.27 9.94 12.76
N GLU A 102 -5.01 8.96 13.29
CA GLU A 102 -6.09 9.22 14.23
C GLU A 102 -5.57 9.87 15.52
N ASP A 103 -4.44 9.40 16.02
CA ASP A 103 -3.84 9.91 17.26
C ASP A 103 -3.35 11.36 17.10
N LEU A 104 -3.05 11.80 15.88
CA LEU A 104 -2.61 13.17 15.60
C LEU A 104 -3.80 14.15 15.50
N GLU A 105 -5.01 13.66 15.43
CA GLU A 105 -6.22 14.47 15.41
C GLU A 105 -6.68 14.76 16.85
#